data_dcc221a95d16057330eae3b539cdbc02
#
_entry.id   dcc221a95d16057330eae3b539cdbc02
#
_cell.length_a   1.000
_cell.length_b   1.000
_cell.length_c   1.000
_cell.angle_alpha   90.00
_cell.angle_beta   90.00
_cell.angle_gamma   90.00
#
_symmetry.space_group_name_H-M   'P 1'
#
loop_
_entity.id
_entity.type
_entity.pdbx_description
1 polymer ?
#
loop_
_entity_poly.entity_id
_entity_poly.type
_entity_poly.pdbx_seq_one_letter_code
_entity_poly.pdbx_strand_id
1 'polypeptide(L)'
;MSLENKVKILSDNSVYRVTDLIHQRGVRWQRDRAEILSNPKFKDTIMFDYLMEKEKEWDYDLLKSLIEKHTKKYNYPIPEENELVVHLRMGDVVGEGDSCPGFEAINDMYKGFWDNLNPDQFNKVTFVVALHFGANDLTGQYYYSDKVKEDNFTILENIKKQTEDVGKEMNIYSSSEPDKDICYMAHARHYVKSMSELSTIVSKCMVNDSDIYVTKSYK
;
A
#
# COMPACT_ATOMS: atom_id res chain seq x y z
N MET A 1 4.68 -21.26 8.20
CA MET A 1 4.56 -20.87 6.78
C MET A 1 5.55 -19.73 6.54
N SER A 2 6.41 -19.81 5.52
CA SER A 2 7.39 -18.75 5.23
C SER A 2 6.69 -17.45 4.81
N LEU A 3 7.36 -16.31 4.97
CA LEU A 3 6.84 -15.01 4.51
C LEU A 3 6.59 -14.99 2.99
N GLU A 4 7.44 -15.67 2.22
CA GLU A 4 7.28 -15.80 0.76
C GLU A 4 5.92 -16.40 0.35
N ASN A 5 5.37 -17.31 1.16
CA ASN A 5 4.07 -17.90 0.88
C ASN A 5 2.88 -17.03 1.32
N LYS A 6 3.13 -16.01 2.14
CA LYS A 6 2.11 -15.09 2.64
C LYS A 6 1.99 -13.81 1.81
N VAL A 7 3.08 -13.39 1.15
CA VAL A 7 3.14 -12.13 0.39
C VAL A 7 2.87 -12.39 -1.08
N LYS A 8 1.92 -11.66 -1.66
CA LYS A 8 1.62 -11.73 -3.09
C LYS A 8 2.62 -10.92 -3.90
N ILE A 9 3.14 -11.54 -4.96
CA ILE A 9 3.88 -10.85 -6.01
C ILE A 9 2.89 -10.56 -7.13
N LEU A 10 2.71 -9.27 -7.42
CA LEU A 10 1.75 -8.80 -8.41
C LEU A 10 2.42 -8.74 -9.78
N SER A 11 1.71 -9.18 -10.81
CA SER A 11 2.15 -9.01 -12.21
C SER A 11 1.82 -7.61 -12.72
N ASP A 12 2.61 -7.10 -13.67
CA ASP A 12 2.45 -5.76 -14.26
C ASP A 12 1.06 -5.49 -14.83
N ASN A 13 0.35 -6.52 -15.26
CA ASN A 13 -0.97 -6.40 -15.86
C ASN A 13 -2.13 -6.37 -14.85
N SER A 14 -1.87 -6.54 -13.56
CA SER A 14 -2.91 -6.64 -12.52
C SER A 14 -3.14 -5.36 -11.74
N VAL A 15 -2.22 -4.38 -11.85
CA VAL A 15 -2.22 -3.20 -10.99
C VAL A 15 -2.52 -1.95 -11.79
N TYR A 16 -3.58 -1.24 -11.42
CA TYR A 16 -3.67 0.17 -11.71
C TYR A 16 -3.00 0.91 -10.54
N ARG A 17 -2.13 1.85 -10.84
CA ARG A 17 -1.52 2.66 -9.79
C ARG A 17 -2.47 3.80 -9.46
N VAL A 18 -3.09 3.74 -8.30
CA VAL A 18 -3.87 4.88 -7.75
C VAL A 18 -3.03 6.16 -7.76
N THR A 19 -1.73 6.04 -7.54
CA THR A 19 -0.77 7.14 -7.56
C THR A 19 -0.59 7.79 -8.93
N ASP A 20 -0.69 7.05 -10.02
CA ASP A 20 -0.60 7.60 -11.37
C ASP A 20 -1.79 8.51 -11.71
N LEU A 21 -2.90 8.32 -11.01
CA LEU A 21 -4.10 9.15 -11.14
C LEU A 21 -4.04 10.43 -10.30
N ILE A 22 -3.21 10.45 -9.27
CA ILE A 22 -3.04 11.59 -8.35
C ILE A 22 -2.04 12.60 -8.89
N HIS A 23 -1.00 12.12 -9.55
CA HIS A 23 -0.06 12.99 -10.23
C HIS A 23 -0.71 13.56 -11.48
N GLN A 24 -1.57 14.54 -11.32
CA GLN A 24 -2.20 15.35 -12.37
C GLN A 24 -1.18 16.08 -13.27
N ARG A 25 -0.05 15.48 -13.53
CA ARG A 25 1.02 16.07 -14.34
C ARG A 25 0.81 15.70 -15.81
N GLY A 26 -0.13 16.41 -16.46
CA GLY A 26 -0.15 16.52 -17.91
C GLY A 26 -0.80 15.35 -18.65
N VAL A 27 -0.23 14.99 -19.78
CA VAL A 27 -0.75 14.03 -20.79
C VAL A 27 -1.01 12.63 -20.22
N ARG A 28 -0.29 12.24 -19.17
CA ARG A 28 -0.39 10.91 -18.55
C ARG A 28 -1.73 10.68 -17.85
N TRP A 29 -2.21 11.68 -17.09
CA TRP A 29 -3.52 11.63 -16.46
C TRP A 29 -4.67 11.34 -17.45
N GLN A 30 -4.67 12.03 -18.58
CA GLN A 30 -5.74 11.85 -19.58
C GLN A 30 -5.69 10.48 -20.24
N ARG A 31 -4.49 9.95 -20.49
CA ARG A 31 -4.28 8.62 -21.04
C ARG A 31 -4.75 7.55 -20.08
N ASP A 32 -4.30 7.62 -18.83
CA ASP A 32 -4.60 6.60 -17.82
C ASP A 32 -6.09 6.59 -17.47
N ARG A 33 -6.73 7.76 -17.41
CA ARG A 33 -8.18 7.88 -17.25
C ARG A 33 -8.93 7.20 -18.40
N ALA A 34 -8.58 7.51 -19.64
CA ALA A 34 -9.23 6.92 -20.81
C ALA A 34 -9.04 5.39 -20.85
N GLU A 35 -7.85 4.91 -20.48
CA GLU A 35 -7.54 3.48 -20.42
C GLU A 35 -8.39 2.78 -19.33
N ILE A 36 -8.47 3.32 -18.13
CA ILE A 36 -9.28 2.74 -17.05
C ILE A 36 -10.76 2.71 -17.43
N LEU A 37 -11.29 3.80 -17.95
CA LEU A 37 -12.71 3.88 -18.31
C LEU A 37 -13.08 3.01 -19.52
N SER A 38 -12.14 2.73 -20.42
CA SER A 38 -12.38 1.89 -21.61
C SER A 38 -12.12 0.41 -21.39
N ASN A 39 -11.35 0.04 -20.37
CA ASN A 39 -10.91 -1.34 -20.15
C ASN A 39 -11.84 -2.08 -19.18
N PRO A 40 -12.54 -3.13 -19.65
CA PRO A 40 -13.51 -3.88 -18.84
C PRO A 40 -12.96 -4.46 -17.54
N LYS A 41 -11.65 -4.70 -17.46
CA LYS A 41 -11.01 -5.26 -16.26
C LYS A 41 -11.06 -4.31 -15.05
N PHE A 42 -11.19 -3.00 -15.29
CA PHE A 42 -11.28 -2.00 -14.23
C PHE A 42 -12.72 -1.69 -13.81
N LYS A 43 -13.70 -2.17 -14.58
CA LYS A 43 -15.10 -2.05 -14.21
C LYS A 43 -15.31 -2.64 -12.81
N ASP A 44 -16.08 -1.95 -11.99
CA ASP A 44 -16.30 -2.34 -10.58
C ASP A 44 -15.12 -2.13 -9.62
N THR A 45 -14.09 -1.35 -10.01
CA THR A 45 -13.06 -0.89 -9.09
C THR A 45 -13.41 0.49 -8.50
N ILE A 46 -12.84 0.79 -7.32
CA ILE A 46 -12.98 2.11 -6.67
C ILE A 46 -12.54 3.22 -7.62
N MET A 47 -11.45 3.01 -8.35
CA MET A 47 -10.95 4.01 -9.29
C MET A 47 -11.85 4.22 -10.49
N PHE A 48 -12.45 3.17 -11.02
CA PHE A 48 -13.43 3.30 -12.10
C PHE A 48 -14.62 4.14 -11.64
N ASP A 49 -15.21 3.79 -10.50
CA ASP A 49 -16.35 4.52 -9.94
C ASP A 49 -15.97 5.98 -9.65
N TYR A 50 -14.76 6.23 -9.10
CA TYR A 50 -14.27 7.57 -8.86
C TYR A 50 -14.15 8.41 -10.16
N LEU A 51 -13.55 7.85 -11.20
CA LEU A 51 -13.35 8.53 -12.48
C LEU A 51 -14.65 8.77 -13.26
N MET A 52 -15.68 7.98 -13.00
CA MET A 52 -17.03 8.21 -13.55
C MET A 52 -17.69 9.44 -12.92
N GLU A 53 -17.41 9.75 -11.66
CA GLU A 53 -18.03 10.86 -10.93
C GLU A 53 -17.21 12.15 -10.97
N LYS A 54 -15.87 12.07 -11.07
CA LYS A 54 -14.96 13.24 -11.03
C LYS A 54 -14.01 13.30 -12.22
N GLU A 55 -13.90 14.49 -12.80
CA GLU A 55 -13.02 14.70 -13.95
C GLU A 55 -11.62 15.23 -13.62
N LYS A 56 -11.46 16.13 -12.65
CA LYS A 56 -10.23 16.92 -12.54
C LYS A 56 -9.71 17.18 -11.13
N GLU A 57 -10.52 17.06 -10.11
CA GLU A 57 -10.11 17.42 -8.75
C GLU A 57 -10.18 16.21 -7.83
N TRP A 58 -9.23 16.17 -6.90
CA TRP A 58 -9.17 15.12 -5.92
C TRP A 58 -10.18 15.39 -4.80
N ASP A 59 -11.10 14.47 -4.63
CA ASP A 59 -12.18 14.55 -3.65
C ASP A 59 -12.08 13.37 -2.68
N TYR A 60 -11.54 13.66 -1.49
CA TYR A 60 -11.32 12.62 -0.48
C TYR A 60 -12.63 12.13 0.15
N ASP A 61 -13.65 12.98 0.23
CA ASP A 61 -14.96 12.58 0.79
C ASP A 61 -15.67 11.63 -0.16
N LEU A 62 -15.63 11.91 -1.46
CA LEU A 62 -16.10 10.98 -2.48
C LEU A 62 -15.34 9.65 -2.41
N LEU A 63 -14.00 9.70 -2.35
CA LEU A 63 -13.19 8.48 -2.31
C LEU A 63 -13.49 7.67 -1.03
N LYS A 64 -13.65 8.31 0.11
CA LYS A 64 -14.09 7.68 1.37
C LYS A 64 -15.44 6.99 1.20
N SER A 65 -16.42 7.66 0.60
CA SER A 65 -17.76 7.08 0.37
C SER A 65 -17.72 5.86 -0.56
N LEU A 66 -16.86 5.90 -1.59
CA LEU A 66 -16.65 4.76 -2.49
C LEU A 66 -15.96 3.59 -1.79
N ILE A 67 -14.98 3.86 -0.92
CA ILE A 67 -14.34 2.81 -0.09
C ILE A 67 -15.39 2.11 0.78
N GLU A 68 -16.25 2.86 1.47
CA GLU A 68 -17.33 2.29 2.27
C GLU A 68 -18.32 1.47 1.43
N LYS A 69 -18.73 2.01 0.27
CA LYS A 69 -19.62 1.34 -0.66
C LYS A 69 -19.04 0.01 -1.16
N HIS A 70 -17.76 0.01 -1.58
CA HIS A 70 -17.07 -1.18 -2.07
C HIS A 70 -16.87 -2.22 -0.97
N THR A 71 -16.45 -1.79 0.22
CA THR A 71 -16.32 -2.67 1.38
C THR A 71 -17.62 -3.43 1.65
N LYS A 72 -18.75 -2.73 1.66
CA LYS A 72 -20.09 -3.34 1.87
C LYS A 72 -20.51 -4.22 0.70
N LYS A 73 -20.35 -3.73 -0.55
CA LYS A 73 -20.77 -4.44 -1.78
C LYS A 73 -20.09 -5.79 -1.92
N TYR A 74 -18.79 -5.85 -1.63
CA TYR A 74 -17.97 -7.05 -1.83
C TYR A 74 -17.66 -7.81 -0.54
N ASN A 75 -18.21 -7.35 0.59
CA ASN A 75 -17.96 -7.92 1.91
C ASN A 75 -16.46 -8.08 2.19
N TYR A 76 -15.69 -7.03 1.90
CA TYR A 76 -14.25 -7.04 2.18
C TYR A 76 -13.99 -7.09 3.68
N PRO A 77 -12.94 -7.80 4.13
CA PRO A 77 -12.58 -7.82 5.53
C PRO A 77 -12.18 -6.42 6.01
N ILE A 78 -12.47 -6.13 7.26
CA ILE A 78 -12.04 -4.91 7.96
C ILE A 78 -11.18 -5.28 9.16
N PRO A 79 -10.25 -4.43 9.59
CA PRO A 79 -9.46 -4.65 10.79
C PRO A 79 -10.31 -4.69 12.06
N GLU A 80 -9.79 -5.36 13.08
CA GLU A 80 -10.33 -5.32 14.44
C GLU A 80 -10.12 -3.93 15.07
N GLU A 81 -10.91 -3.59 16.08
CA GLU A 81 -10.88 -2.25 16.70
C GLU A 81 -9.49 -1.87 17.24
N ASN A 82 -8.82 -2.80 17.94
CA ASN A 82 -7.49 -2.60 18.52
C ASN A 82 -6.38 -3.25 17.67
N GLU A 83 -6.57 -3.30 16.36
CA GLU A 83 -5.58 -3.80 15.42
C GLU A 83 -4.73 -2.65 14.87
N LEU A 84 -3.40 -2.78 14.98
CA LEU A 84 -2.47 -1.89 14.31
C LEU A 84 -2.30 -2.36 12.86
N VAL A 85 -2.71 -1.52 11.92
CA VAL A 85 -2.53 -1.77 10.48
C VAL A 85 -1.37 -0.95 9.96
N VAL A 86 -0.40 -1.60 9.35
CA VAL A 86 0.84 -0.98 8.87
C VAL A 86 0.96 -1.17 7.38
N HIS A 87 1.00 -0.08 6.63
CA HIS A 87 1.30 -0.16 5.20
C HIS A 87 2.81 -0.23 4.96
N LEU A 88 3.26 -1.24 4.24
CA LEU A 88 4.66 -1.36 3.80
C LEU A 88 4.80 -0.97 2.33
N ARG A 89 5.53 0.11 2.06
CA ARG A 89 5.95 0.46 0.69
C ARG A 89 7.24 -0.26 0.36
N MET A 90 7.11 -1.30 -0.47
CA MET A 90 8.19 -2.22 -0.84
C MET A 90 8.09 -2.58 -2.32
N GLY A 91 8.80 -3.58 -2.76
CA GLY A 91 8.81 -4.02 -4.16
C GLY A 91 9.83 -3.24 -4.98
N ASP A 92 9.37 -2.52 -5.98
CA ASP A 92 10.20 -1.75 -6.91
C ASP A 92 11.11 -0.71 -6.25
N VAL A 93 10.69 -0.14 -5.10
CA VAL A 93 11.47 0.89 -4.39
C VAL A 93 12.73 0.37 -3.69
N VAL A 94 12.83 -0.95 -3.50
CA VAL A 94 14.00 -1.63 -2.91
C VAL A 94 15.07 -1.90 -3.98
N GLY A 95 14.71 -1.75 -5.26
CA GLY A 95 15.60 -2.00 -6.38
C GLY A 95 16.73 -0.99 -6.53
N GLU A 96 17.65 -1.29 -7.45
CA GLU A 96 18.76 -0.41 -7.82
C GLU A 96 18.33 0.50 -8.99
N GLY A 97 18.48 1.81 -8.84
CA GLY A 97 18.20 2.77 -9.90
C GLY A 97 18.09 4.20 -9.36
N ASP A 98 18.35 5.18 -10.20
CA ASP A 98 18.41 6.61 -9.82
C ASP A 98 17.11 7.16 -9.21
N SER A 99 15.99 6.48 -9.42
CA SER A 99 14.67 6.87 -8.89
C SER A 99 14.19 6.01 -7.73
N CYS A 100 14.98 5.00 -7.33
CA CYS A 100 14.62 4.10 -6.22
C CYS A 100 15.44 4.46 -4.97
N PRO A 101 14.81 4.50 -3.79
CA PRO A 101 15.54 4.68 -2.52
C PRO A 101 16.57 3.59 -2.26
N GLY A 102 16.31 2.36 -2.73
CA GLY A 102 17.17 1.20 -2.55
C GLY A 102 17.02 0.50 -1.19
N PHE A 103 17.72 -0.63 -1.05
CA PHE A 103 17.61 -1.51 0.11
C PHE A 103 17.89 -0.80 1.42
N GLU A 104 19.03 -0.09 1.54
CA GLU A 104 19.47 0.54 2.80
C GLU A 104 18.45 1.57 3.29
N ALA A 105 17.98 2.45 2.40
CA ALA A 105 17.03 3.50 2.75
C ALA A 105 15.69 2.94 3.20
N ILE A 106 15.18 1.90 2.52
CA ILE A 106 13.91 1.26 2.88
C ILE A 106 14.04 0.44 4.17
N ASN A 107 15.16 -0.27 4.35
CA ASN A 107 15.43 -1.00 5.58
C ASN A 107 15.53 -0.05 6.78
N ASP A 108 16.24 1.08 6.64
CA ASP A 108 16.36 2.09 7.69
C ASP A 108 15.03 2.80 8.01
N MET A 109 14.16 2.97 7.03
CA MET A 109 12.82 3.52 7.23
C MET A 109 11.99 2.67 8.21
N TYR A 110 12.14 1.34 8.14
CA TYR A 110 11.42 0.42 9.02
C TYR A 110 12.21 0.01 10.27
N LYS A 111 13.46 0.39 10.37
CA LYS A 111 14.29 0.15 11.56
C LYS A 111 13.78 1.00 12.72
N GLY A 112 13.56 0.36 13.87
CA GLY A 112 13.00 1.02 15.04
C GLY A 112 11.56 1.47 14.82
N PHE A 113 10.80 0.75 14.01
CA PHE A 113 9.39 0.97 13.75
C PHE A 113 8.57 1.08 15.05
N TRP A 114 8.92 0.29 16.06
CA TRP A 114 8.27 0.26 17.36
C TRP A 114 8.69 1.37 18.34
N ASP A 115 9.74 2.14 18.05
CA ASP A 115 10.33 3.11 19.00
C ASP A 115 9.32 4.17 19.50
N ASN A 116 8.32 4.49 18.72
CA ASN A 116 7.31 5.51 19.03
C ASN A 116 5.90 4.93 19.19
N LEU A 117 5.78 3.61 19.32
CA LEU A 117 4.52 2.91 19.49
C LEU A 117 4.55 2.15 20.81
N ASN A 118 3.41 2.14 21.52
CA ASN A 118 3.25 1.25 22.68
C ASN A 118 2.60 -0.07 22.22
N PRO A 119 3.35 -1.19 22.14
CA PRO A 119 2.81 -2.46 21.66
C PRO A 119 1.59 -2.95 22.46
N ASP A 120 1.52 -2.63 23.75
CA ASP A 120 0.43 -3.11 24.64
C ASP A 120 -0.95 -2.52 24.29
N GLN A 121 -0.99 -1.46 23.49
CA GLN A 121 -2.24 -0.86 23.00
C GLN A 121 -2.91 -1.72 21.92
N PHE A 122 -2.18 -2.66 21.29
CA PHE A 122 -2.68 -3.39 20.15
C PHE A 122 -2.83 -4.89 20.47
N ASN A 123 -3.98 -5.44 20.16
CA ASN A 123 -4.23 -6.87 20.29
C ASN A 123 -3.60 -7.65 19.13
N LYS A 124 -3.50 -7.01 17.96
CA LYS A 124 -3.03 -7.60 16.71
C LYS A 124 -2.26 -6.58 15.90
N VAL A 125 -1.31 -7.04 15.14
CA VAL A 125 -0.54 -6.21 14.20
C VAL A 125 -0.59 -6.86 12.83
N THR A 126 -1.05 -6.10 11.84
CA THR A 126 -1.18 -6.58 10.46
C THR A 126 -0.44 -5.63 9.51
N PHE A 127 0.47 -6.22 8.76
CA PHE A 127 1.23 -5.53 7.73
C PHE A 127 0.57 -5.74 6.37
N VAL A 128 0.12 -4.65 5.77
CA VAL A 128 -0.44 -4.66 4.41
C VAL A 128 0.70 -4.47 3.43
N VAL A 129 0.96 -5.49 2.63
CA VAL A 129 2.06 -5.51 1.67
C VAL A 129 1.72 -6.39 0.47
N ALA A 130 1.90 -5.83 -0.72
CA ALA A 130 1.96 -6.59 -1.97
C ALA A 130 3.20 -6.14 -2.73
N LEU A 131 4.00 -7.08 -3.21
CA LEU A 131 5.24 -6.77 -3.92
C LEU A 131 4.94 -6.62 -5.42
N HIS A 132 5.24 -5.46 -5.95
CA HIS A 132 5.18 -5.17 -7.37
C HIS A 132 6.57 -4.76 -7.86
N PHE A 133 7.05 -5.46 -8.89
CA PHE A 133 8.37 -5.24 -9.48
C PHE A 133 8.24 -4.71 -10.92
N GLY A 134 7.34 -3.75 -11.13
CA GLY A 134 7.04 -3.24 -12.46
C GLY A 134 8.20 -2.50 -13.12
N ALA A 135 8.10 -2.33 -14.44
CA ALA A 135 9.03 -1.52 -15.20
C ALA A 135 8.96 -0.06 -14.79
N ASN A 136 10.11 0.61 -14.75
CA ASN A 136 10.13 2.05 -14.70
C ASN A 136 9.66 2.59 -16.06
N ASP A 137 8.47 3.20 -16.10
CA ASP A 137 7.85 3.72 -17.32
C ASP A 137 8.72 4.75 -18.08
N LEU A 138 9.68 5.36 -17.40
CA LEU A 138 10.56 6.38 -18.00
C LEU A 138 11.75 5.78 -18.76
N THR A 139 12.20 4.58 -18.37
CA THR A 139 13.41 3.96 -18.91
C THR A 139 13.16 2.59 -19.54
N GLY A 140 11.99 1.99 -19.34
CA GLY A 140 11.69 0.62 -19.79
C GLY A 140 12.53 -0.46 -19.10
N GLN A 141 13.26 -0.11 -18.03
CA GLN A 141 14.04 -1.07 -17.27
C GLN A 141 13.17 -1.76 -16.22
N TYR A 142 13.18 -3.09 -16.25
CA TYR A 142 12.58 -3.90 -15.20
C TYR A 142 13.53 -3.99 -14.02
N TYR A 143 13.07 -3.56 -12.85
CA TYR A 143 13.82 -3.67 -11.59
C TYR A 143 13.66 -5.03 -10.91
N TYR A 144 13.24 -6.04 -11.66
CA TYR A 144 13.15 -7.39 -11.16
C TYR A 144 14.49 -8.10 -11.31
N SER A 145 15.13 -8.37 -10.19
CA SER A 145 16.23 -9.32 -10.10
C SER A 145 15.99 -10.22 -8.88
N ASP A 146 16.60 -11.38 -8.87
CA ASP A 146 16.54 -12.27 -7.69
C ASP A 146 17.06 -11.56 -6.45
N LYS A 147 18.08 -10.69 -6.61
CA LYS A 147 18.60 -9.85 -5.53
C LYS A 147 17.54 -8.89 -4.98
N VAL A 148 16.79 -8.18 -5.82
CA VAL A 148 15.72 -7.26 -5.37
C VAL A 148 14.64 -8.02 -4.61
N LYS A 149 14.31 -9.23 -5.06
CA LYS A 149 13.38 -10.11 -4.35
C LYS A 149 13.94 -10.51 -2.98
N GLU A 150 15.17 -10.96 -2.91
CA GLU A 150 15.87 -11.32 -1.67
C GLU A 150 15.92 -10.14 -0.68
N ASP A 151 16.28 -8.96 -1.17
CA ASP A 151 16.36 -7.72 -0.38
C ASP A 151 15.00 -7.36 0.22
N ASN A 152 13.91 -7.47 -0.53
CA ASN A 152 12.55 -7.26 -0.03
C ASN A 152 12.20 -8.24 1.11
N PHE A 153 12.50 -9.52 0.94
CA PHE A 153 12.23 -10.50 2.00
C PHE A 153 13.15 -10.34 3.21
N THR A 154 14.39 -9.89 3.01
CA THR A 154 15.29 -9.53 4.12
C THR A 154 14.70 -8.41 4.98
N ILE A 155 14.15 -7.36 4.36
CA ILE A 155 13.47 -6.28 5.10
C ILE A 155 12.25 -6.83 5.86
N LEU A 156 11.44 -7.68 5.23
CA LEU A 156 10.28 -8.28 5.89
C LEU A 156 10.67 -9.15 7.10
N GLU A 157 11.74 -9.93 7.01
CA GLU A 157 12.25 -10.72 8.15
C GLU A 157 12.79 -9.80 9.26
N ASN A 158 13.43 -8.66 8.92
CA ASN A 158 13.86 -7.67 9.90
C ASN A 158 12.67 -7.04 10.64
N ILE A 159 11.59 -6.68 9.92
CA ILE A 159 10.35 -6.15 10.52
C ILE A 159 9.69 -7.21 11.40
N LYS A 160 9.65 -8.45 10.93
CA LYS A 160 9.11 -9.59 11.70
C LYS A 160 9.85 -9.76 13.02
N LYS A 161 11.19 -9.78 12.97
CA LYS A 161 12.01 -9.90 14.18
C LYS A 161 11.72 -8.77 15.17
N GLN A 162 11.70 -7.50 14.72
CA GLN A 162 11.35 -6.37 15.57
C GLN A 162 9.96 -6.51 16.20
N THR A 163 9.00 -7.06 15.47
CA THR A 163 7.63 -7.28 15.95
C THR A 163 7.58 -8.40 16.99
N GLU A 164 8.33 -9.47 16.78
CA GLU A 164 8.47 -10.57 17.74
C GLU A 164 9.23 -10.15 19.01
N ASP A 165 10.25 -9.29 18.88
CA ASP A 165 11.04 -8.75 20.01
C ASP A 165 10.17 -7.91 20.98
N VAL A 166 9.06 -7.31 20.51
CA VAL A 166 8.07 -6.63 21.37
C VAL A 166 6.89 -7.52 21.77
N GLY A 167 7.01 -8.84 21.58
CA GLY A 167 6.00 -9.83 21.98
C GLY A 167 4.74 -9.89 21.10
N LYS A 168 4.82 -9.40 19.85
CA LYS A 168 3.70 -9.43 18.89
C LYS A 168 3.96 -10.40 17.76
N GLU A 169 2.89 -10.99 17.23
CA GLU A 169 2.95 -11.78 16.00
C GLU A 169 2.80 -10.89 14.77
N MET A 170 3.64 -11.09 13.76
CA MET A 170 3.52 -10.44 12.46
C MET A 170 2.44 -11.12 11.62
N ASN A 171 1.30 -10.48 11.45
CA ASN A 171 0.29 -10.89 10.50
C ASN A 171 0.52 -10.19 9.16
N ILE A 172 0.34 -10.90 8.06
CA ILE A 172 0.43 -10.35 6.71
C ILE A 172 -0.95 -10.33 6.08
N TYR A 173 -1.36 -9.16 5.61
CA TYR A 173 -2.47 -8.98 4.70
C TYR A 173 -1.90 -8.63 3.32
N SER A 174 -2.09 -9.50 2.37
CA SER A 174 -1.57 -9.34 1.02
C SER A 174 -2.60 -9.81 0.02
N SER A 175 -3.13 -8.90 -0.76
CA SER A 175 -4.15 -9.16 -1.76
C SER A 175 -3.57 -8.99 -3.17
N SER A 176 -4.18 -9.63 -4.16
CA SER A 176 -3.93 -9.33 -5.57
C SER A 176 -4.88 -8.23 -6.10
N GLU A 177 -5.74 -7.70 -5.23
CA GLU A 177 -6.76 -6.72 -5.57
C GLU A 177 -6.49 -5.43 -4.77
N PRO A 178 -5.98 -4.36 -5.38
CA PRO A 178 -5.66 -3.12 -4.70
C PRO A 178 -6.81 -2.54 -3.87
N ASP A 179 -8.06 -2.70 -4.35
CA ASP A 179 -9.24 -2.22 -3.64
C ASP A 179 -9.44 -2.90 -2.28
N LYS A 180 -9.10 -4.18 -2.17
CA LYS A 180 -9.14 -4.89 -0.88
C LYS A 180 -8.15 -4.33 0.11
N ASP A 181 -6.92 -4.05 -0.35
CA ASP A 181 -5.87 -3.49 0.49
C ASP A 181 -6.24 -2.06 0.93
N ILE A 182 -6.76 -1.24 0.01
CA ILE A 182 -7.24 0.12 0.31
C ILE A 182 -8.40 0.08 1.31
N CYS A 183 -9.40 -0.75 1.09
CA CYS A 183 -10.55 -0.88 1.98
C CYS A 183 -10.11 -1.34 3.38
N TYR A 184 -9.22 -2.33 3.45
CA TYR A 184 -8.70 -2.81 4.73
C TYR A 184 -7.98 -1.70 5.49
N MET A 185 -7.04 -1.02 4.86
CA MET A 185 -6.29 0.08 5.47
C MET A 185 -7.19 1.24 5.91
N ALA A 186 -8.15 1.65 5.07
CA ALA A 186 -9.00 2.80 5.35
C ALA A 186 -10.00 2.58 6.50
N HIS A 187 -10.28 1.33 6.88
CA HIS A 187 -11.12 1.00 8.02
C HIS A 187 -10.33 0.82 9.34
N ALA A 188 -9.01 0.94 9.30
CA ALA A 188 -8.19 0.79 10.51
C ALA A 188 -8.42 1.94 11.50
N ARG A 189 -8.52 1.64 12.80
CA ARG A 189 -8.49 2.66 13.86
C ARG A 189 -7.08 3.11 14.19
N HIS A 190 -6.12 2.23 14.05
CA HIS A 190 -4.70 2.52 14.26
C HIS A 190 -3.96 2.21 12.98
N TYR A 191 -3.51 3.25 12.28
CA TYR A 191 -2.88 3.13 10.97
C TYR A 191 -1.49 3.73 10.94
N VAL A 192 -0.50 2.92 10.56
CA VAL A 192 0.86 3.40 10.28
C VAL A 192 1.00 3.58 8.78
N LYS A 193 1.09 4.84 8.37
CA LYS A 193 1.36 5.16 6.97
C LYS A 193 2.85 5.09 6.65
N SER A 194 3.17 4.48 5.53
CA SER A 194 4.50 4.56 4.93
C SER A 194 4.69 5.88 4.18
N MET A 195 5.90 6.11 3.68
CA MET A 195 6.23 7.26 2.82
C MET A 195 5.79 7.04 1.36
N SER A 196 4.56 6.60 1.15
CA SER A 196 3.99 6.42 -0.19
C SER A 196 2.79 7.35 -0.39
N GLU A 197 2.53 7.70 -1.64
CA GLU A 197 1.34 8.48 -1.99
C GLU A 197 0.06 7.72 -1.70
N LEU A 198 0.02 6.42 -2.01
CA LEU A 198 -1.10 5.56 -1.66
C LEU A 198 -1.41 5.65 -0.17
N SER A 199 -0.39 5.50 0.67
CA SER A 199 -0.55 5.57 2.13
C SER A 199 -1.04 6.93 2.60
N THR A 200 -0.58 8.00 1.94
CA THR A 200 -1.03 9.36 2.20
C THR A 200 -2.50 9.57 1.82
N ILE A 201 -2.94 9.02 0.69
CA ILE A 201 -4.34 9.09 0.27
C ILE A 201 -5.21 8.33 1.24
N VAL A 202 -4.85 7.08 1.54
CA VAL A 202 -5.60 6.26 2.50
C VAL A 202 -5.74 7.01 3.83
N SER A 203 -4.67 7.63 4.34
CA SER A 203 -4.72 8.40 5.58
C SER A 203 -5.69 9.60 5.57
N LYS A 204 -6.03 10.11 4.37
CA LYS A 204 -7.03 11.18 4.19
C LYS A 204 -8.45 10.68 3.97
N CYS A 205 -8.60 9.38 3.70
CA CYS A 205 -9.88 8.73 3.41
C CYS A 205 -10.28 7.73 4.49
N MET A 206 -9.72 7.86 5.71
CA MET A 206 -10.06 6.96 6.81
C MET A 206 -11.58 6.98 7.09
N VAL A 207 -12.15 5.79 7.15
CA VAL A 207 -13.60 5.61 7.40
C VAL A 207 -13.92 5.87 8.85
N ASN A 208 -13.05 5.45 9.76
CA ASN A 208 -13.18 5.66 11.20
C ASN A 208 -12.45 6.94 11.64
N ASP A 209 -12.70 7.36 12.88
CA ASP A 209 -11.84 8.30 13.58
C ASP A 209 -10.57 7.56 14.01
N SER A 210 -9.47 7.83 13.32
CA SER A 210 -8.29 6.97 13.34
C SER A 210 -7.04 7.69 13.84
N ASP A 211 -6.28 7.01 14.70
CA ASP A 211 -4.93 7.43 15.06
C ASP A 211 -3.96 7.09 13.91
N ILE A 212 -3.30 8.12 13.37
CA ILE A 212 -2.39 7.96 12.24
C ILE A 212 -0.96 8.15 12.73
N TYR A 213 -0.16 7.10 12.58
CA TYR A 213 1.28 7.10 12.86
C TYR A 213 2.06 7.19 11.55
N VAL A 214 3.32 7.58 11.61
CA VAL A 214 4.17 7.73 10.42
C VAL A 214 5.47 6.97 10.63
N THR A 215 5.90 6.18 9.64
CA THR A 215 7.24 5.60 9.62
C THR A 215 8.31 6.71 9.57
N LYS A 216 9.53 6.40 10.00
CA LYS A 216 10.66 7.35 9.87
C LYS A 216 10.83 7.74 8.39
N SER A 217 11.10 9.02 8.13
CA SER A 217 11.53 9.44 6.80
C SER A 217 12.98 9.03 6.57
N TYR A 218 13.29 8.46 5.42
CA TYR A 218 14.68 8.42 4.98
C TYR A 218 15.11 9.85 4.59
N LYS A 219 16.30 10.22 5.03
CA LYS A 219 16.90 11.52 4.68
C LYS A 219 17.59 11.43 3.34
#